data_03b36e400c99d875339e3b35277f67cb
#
_entry.id   03b36e400c99d875339e3b35277f67cb
#
_cell.length_a   1.000
_cell.length_b   1.000
_cell.length_c   1.000
_cell.angle_alpha   90.00
_cell.angle_beta   90.00
_cell.angle_gamma   90.00
#
_symmetry.space_group_name_H-M   'P 1'
#
loop_
_entity.id
_entity.type
_entity.pdbx_description
1 polymer ?
#
loop_
_entity_poly.entity_id
_entity_poly.type
_entity_poly.pdbx_seq_one_letter_code
_entity_poly.pdbx_strand_id
1 'polypeptide(L)'
;MGFEAFARASGFREYYGRNEYDADKRFGGEKDFDGTWAIWDEPFMQYYAVEMSSIKEPFVTTLFTASSHHPFKVPEQYAGIYRDEPLPQYEGVVREENPIHKCVRYTDMALCRFFDTARQQPWYENTIFIITADHTNKHDHEEYGTDLGLFSVPILFYDPSGRMPRGQRKGIAQQTDIMPTVLNY
;
A
#
# COMPACT_ATOMS: atom_id res chain seq x y z
N MET A 1 -9.72 -13.72 9.94
CA MET A 1 -10.26 -13.07 8.73
C MET A 1 -10.01 -13.96 7.54
N GLY A 2 -10.90 -13.97 6.54
CA GLY A 2 -10.83 -14.91 5.41
C GLY A 2 -9.89 -14.55 4.26
N PHE A 3 -8.89 -13.67 4.47
CA PHE A 3 -7.99 -13.24 3.39
C PHE A 3 -7.20 -14.40 2.77
N GLU A 4 -6.67 -15.31 3.56
CA GLU A 4 -5.96 -16.47 3.03
C GLU A 4 -6.89 -17.38 2.21
N ALA A 5 -8.08 -17.67 2.73
CA ALA A 5 -9.06 -18.48 2.02
C ALA A 5 -9.48 -17.82 0.70
N PHE A 6 -9.68 -16.50 0.70
CA PHE A 6 -9.98 -15.72 -0.50
C PHE A 6 -8.82 -15.76 -1.50
N ALA A 7 -7.59 -15.52 -1.05
CA ALA A 7 -6.41 -15.55 -1.93
C ALA A 7 -6.25 -16.92 -2.59
N ARG A 8 -6.37 -18.01 -1.83
CA ARG A 8 -6.30 -19.37 -2.37
C ARG A 8 -7.44 -19.67 -3.34
N ALA A 9 -8.67 -19.25 -3.04
CA ALA A 9 -9.80 -19.39 -3.95
C ALA A 9 -9.64 -18.57 -5.25
N SER A 10 -8.90 -17.46 -5.17
CA SER A 10 -8.55 -16.61 -6.32
C SER A 10 -7.34 -17.10 -7.11
N GLY A 11 -6.76 -18.26 -6.75
CA GLY A 11 -5.67 -18.89 -7.49
C GLY A 11 -4.25 -18.54 -7.02
N PHE A 12 -4.10 -17.74 -5.97
CA PHE A 12 -2.78 -17.50 -5.36
C PHE A 12 -2.28 -18.78 -4.68
N ARG A 13 -1.05 -19.16 -4.97
CA ARG A 13 -0.44 -20.39 -4.46
C ARG A 13 0.08 -20.23 -3.04
N GLU A 14 0.54 -19.03 -2.72
CA GLU A 14 1.15 -18.70 -1.44
C GLU A 14 0.44 -17.53 -0.80
N TYR A 15 0.46 -17.49 0.50
CA TYR A 15 -0.10 -16.43 1.32
C TYR A 15 0.85 -16.17 2.47
N TYR A 16 1.23 -14.94 2.66
CA TYR A 16 2.12 -14.49 3.72
C TYR A 16 1.36 -13.50 4.61
N GLY A 17 1.14 -13.91 5.84
CA GLY A 17 0.49 -13.09 6.84
C GLY A 17 1.36 -12.93 8.08
N ARG A 18 0.73 -12.62 9.19
CA ARG A 18 1.40 -12.45 10.47
C ARG A 18 2.19 -13.69 10.90
N ASN A 19 1.62 -14.88 10.71
CA ASN A 19 2.27 -16.13 11.15
C ASN A 19 3.62 -16.34 10.45
N GLU A 20 3.65 -16.11 9.13
CA GLU A 20 4.85 -16.25 8.30
C GLU A 20 5.88 -15.18 8.67
N TYR A 21 5.42 -13.94 8.90
CA TYR A 21 6.25 -12.84 9.34
C TYR A 21 6.88 -13.11 10.72
N ASP A 22 6.11 -13.54 11.71
CA ASP A 22 6.57 -13.83 13.07
C ASP A 22 7.55 -15.00 13.12
N ALA A 23 7.44 -15.94 12.19
CA ALA A 23 8.35 -17.07 12.04
C ALA A 23 9.71 -16.66 11.47
N ASP A 24 9.79 -15.58 10.72
CA ASP A 24 11.01 -15.11 10.08
C ASP A 24 11.88 -14.29 11.05
N LYS A 25 13.01 -14.85 11.44
CA LYS A 25 13.93 -14.22 12.42
C LYS A 25 14.73 -13.03 11.88
N ARG A 26 14.59 -12.72 10.59
CA ARG A 26 15.19 -11.51 9.98
C ARG A 26 14.45 -10.24 10.36
N PHE A 27 13.19 -10.35 10.82
CA PHE A 27 12.29 -9.25 11.13
C PHE A 27 11.87 -9.21 12.61
N GLY A 28 11.17 -8.16 13.01
CA GLY A 28 10.88 -7.89 14.43
C GLY A 28 9.82 -8.80 15.07
N GLY A 29 9.06 -9.56 14.28
CA GLY A 29 8.02 -10.45 14.77
C GLY A 29 6.93 -9.67 15.52
N GLU A 30 6.54 -10.15 16.69
CA GLU A 30 5.49 -9.54 17.54
C GLU A 30 5.67 -8.03 17.80
N LYS A 31 6.91 -7.53 17.79
CA LYS A 31 7.19 -6.10 18.02
C LYS A 31 6.66 -5.20 16.90
N ASP A 32 6.49 -5.76 15.72
CA ASP A 32 6.03 -5.04 14.55
C ASP A 32 4.50 -5.17 14.36
N PHE A 33 3.82 -5.85 15.27
CA PHE A 33 2.36 -5.94 15.28
C PHE A 33 1.73 -4.64 15.78
N ASP A 34 0.72 -4.13 15.08
CA ASP A 34 0.05 -2.86 15.39
C ASP A 34 -0.87 -2.94 16.63
N GLY A 35 -1.03 -4.14 17.19
CA GLY A 35 -1.90 -4.42 18.34
C GLY A 35 -3.37 -4.62 17.98
N THR A 36 -3.74 -4.52 16.70
CA THR A 36 -5.13 -4.62 16.25
C THR A 36 -5.34 -5.53 15.04
N TRP A 37 -4.73 -5.19 13.91
CA TRP A 37 -5.04 -5.81 12.61
C TRP A 37 -3.87 -6.58 11.99
N ALA A 38 -2.71 -5.95 11.91
CA ALA A 38 -1.64 -6.42 11.04
C ALA A 38 -0.25 -6.05 11.59
N ILE A 39 0.77 -6.49 10.90
CA ILE A 39 2.12 -5.95 11.03
C ILE A 39 2.12 -4.53 10.44
N TRP A 40 2.85 -3.60 11.05
CA TRP A 40 3.02 -2.26 10.53
C TRP A 40 3.49 -2.27 9.08
N ASP A 41 2.98 -1.36 8.24
CA ASP A 41 3.24 -1.35 6.80
C ASP A 41 4.74 -1.30 6.47
N GLU A 42 5.54 -0.48 7.17
CA GLU A 42 6.95 -0.34 6.83
C GLU A 42 7.72 -1.65 6.98
N PRO A 43 7.77 -2.32 8.13
CA PRO A 43 8.46 -3.60 8.24
C PRO A 43 7.85 -4.70 7.38
N PHE A 44 6.52 -4.69 7.16
CA PHE A 44 5.88 -5.68 6.31
C PHE A 44 6.21 -5.49 4.83
N MET A 45 6.35 -4.26 4.37
CA MET A 45 6.81 -3.95 3.00
C MET A 45 8.27 -4.37 2.78
N GLN A 46 9.13 -4.25 3.79
CA GLN A 46 10.50 -4.76 3.70
C GLN A 46 10.53 -6.30 3.62
N TYR A 47 9.73 -6.96 4.44
CA TYR A 47 9.53 -8.40 4.36
C TYR A 47 9.03 -8.83 2.98
N TYR A 48 8.01 -8.15 2.45
CA TYR A 48 7.47 -8.41 1.12
C TYR A 48 8.53 -8.29 0.02
N ALA A 49 9.35 -7.24 0.05
CA ALA A 49 10.42 -7.05 -0.93
C ALA A 49 11.44 -8.21 -0.92
N VAL A 50 11.74 -8.73 0.28
CA VAL A 50 12.66 -9.87 0.46
C VAL A 50 12.01 -11.16 -0.05
N GLU A 51 10.75 -11.41 0.29
CA GLU A 51 10.03 -12.62 -0.14
C GLU A 51 9.84 -12.65 -1.67
N MET A 52 9.53 -11.52 -2.30
CA MET A 52 9.47 -11.42 -3.77
C MET A 52 10.77 -11.90 -4.44
N SER A 53 11.93 -11.68 -3.81
CA SER A 53 13.23 -12.10 -4.38
C SER A 53 13.42 -13.61 -4.38
N SER A 54 12.61 -14.35 -3.63
CA SER A 54 12.61 -15.82 -3.61
C SER A 54 11.66 -16.44 -4.64
N ILE A 55 10.75 -15.64 -5.21
CA ILE A 55 9.73 -16.12 -6.14
C ILE A 55 10.32 -16.23 -7.56
N LYS A 56 10.09 -17.35 -8.19
CA LYS A 56 10.53 -17.57 -9.58
C LYS A 56 9.65 -16.78 -10.56
N GLU A 57 10.29 -16.03 -11.45
CA GLU A 57 9.59 -15.34 -12.55
C GLU A 57 9.03 -16.33 -13.61
N PRO A 58 7.90 -16.00 -14.25
CA PRO A 58 7.06 -14.83 -13.99
C PRO A 58 6.19 -15.02 -12.74
N PHE A 59 5.92 -13.92 -12.03
CA PHE A 59 5.05 -13.96 -10.86
C PHE A 59 4.03 -12.80 -10.84
N VAL A 60 2.95 -12.98 -10.10
CA VAL A 60 1.99 -11.96 -9.71
C VAL A 60 1.87 -12.00 -8.20
N THR A 61 2.06 -10.87 -7.56
CA THR A 61 1.92 -10.73 -6.11
C THR A 61 0.99 -9.58 -5.78
N THR A 62 0.35 -9.64 -4.63
CA THR A 62 -0.51 -8.57 -4.11
C THR A 62 -0.13 -8.30 -2.67
N LEU A 63 0.11 -7.04 -2.35
CA LEU A 63 0.34 -6.57 -0.99
C LEU A 63 -0.88 -5.78 -0.54
N PHE A 64 -1.38 -6.10 0.66
CA PHE A 64 -2.42 -5.34 1.34
C PHE A 64 -1.81 -4.60 2.52
N THR A 65 -1.97 -3.27 2.55
CA THR A 65 -1.50 -2.42 3.63
C THR A 65 -2.61 -2.18 4.65
N ALA A 66 -2.28 -1.97 5.92
CA ALA A 66 -3.26 -1.87 6.99
C ALA A 66 -3.06 -0.68 7.93
N SER A 67 -1.92 0.02 7.88
CA SER A 67 -1.62 1.08 8.86
C SER A 67 -2.49 2.32 8.71
N SER A 68 -3.15 2.50 7.56
CA SER A 68 -4.13 3.57 7.35
C SER A 68 -5.55 3.21 7.79
N HIS A 69 -5.75 2.01 8.36
CA HIS A 69 -7.04 1.56 8.90
C HIS A 69 -7.26 2.06 10.33
N HIS A 70 -8.55 2.15 10.76
CA HIS A 70 -8.88 2.39 12.18
C HIS A 70 -8.12 1.37 13.08
N PRO A 71 -7.51 1.81 14.17
CA PRO A 71 -7.70 3.05 14.95
C PRO A 71 -6.78 4.23 14.58
N PHE A 72 -6.23 4.28 13.36
CA PHE A 72 -5.42 5.38 12.85
C PHE A 72 -4.20 5.71 13.72
N LYS A 73 -3.40 4.70 13.98
CA LYS A 73 -2.16 4.81 14.75
C LYS A 73 -0.94 4.69 13.83
N VAL A 74 0.17 5.22 14.30
CA VAL A 74 1.49 4.99 13.72
C VAL A 74 2.40 4.42 14.80
N PRO A 75 3.48 3.69 14.46
CA PRO A 75 4.43 3.22 15.45
C PRO A 75 5.00 4.37 16.26
N GLU A 76 5.18 4.17 17.57
CA GLU A 76 5.63 5.22 18.52
C GLU A 76 6.95 5.87 18.09
N GLN A 77 7.85 5.11 17.53
CA GLN A 77 9.14 5.58 17.00
C GLN A 77 8.98 6.63 15.89
N TYR A 78 7.84 6.68 15.22
CA TYR A 78 7.54 7.63 14.15
C TYR A 78 6.61 8.76 14.59
N ALA A 79 6.10 8.74 15.82
CA ALA A 79 5.17 9.76 16.32
C ALA A 79 5.74 11.19 16.28
N GLY A 80 7.05 11.35 16.44
CA GLY A 80 7.75 12.64 16.41
C GLY A 80 8.33 13.07 15.07
N ILE A 81 8.27 12.21 14.03
CA ILE A 81 8.85 12.50 12.71
C ILE A 81 7.90 13.35 11.88
N TYR A 82 6.61 13.24 12.15
CA TYR A 82 5.57 13.89 11.37
C TYR A 82 5.20 15.22 11.99
N ARG A 83 5.85 16.28 11.53
CA ARG A 83 5.34 17.62 11.75
C ARG A 83 4.08 17.77 10.92
N ASP A 84 3.01 18.26 11.55
CA ASP A 84 1.80 18.67 10.86
C ASP A 84 2.07 19.99 10.12
N GLU A 85 2.99 19.97 9.17
CA GLU A 85 3.21 21.09 8.26
C GLU A 85 2.07 21.06 7.25
N PRO A 86 1.18 22.06 7.25
CA PRO A 86 0.14 22.14 6.24
C PRO A 86 0.81 22.24 4.87
N LEU A 87 0.35 21.42 3.94
CA LEU A 87 0.74 21.61 2.54
C LEU A 87 0.17 22.95 2.11
N PRO A 88 0.97 23.89 1.56
CA PRO A 88 0.53 25.25 1.23
C PRO A 88 -0.74 25.30 0.36
N GLN A 89 -0.94 24.30 -0.51
CA GLN A 89 -2.12 24.20 -1.37
C GLN A 89 -3.39 23.73 -0.65
N TYR A 90 -3.28 23.30 0.59
CA TYR A 90 -4.38 22.82 1.43
C TYR A 90 -4.52 23.63 2.71
N GLU A 91 -4.02 24.86 2.70
CA GLU A 91 -4.14 25.77 3.84
C GLU A 91 -5.61 25.90 4.24
N GLY A 92 -5.92 25.55 5.49
CA GLY A 92 -7.29 25.52 6.03
C GLY A 92 -8.02 24.18 5.94
N VAL A 93 -7.51 23.17 5.22
CA VAL A 93 -8.10 21.82 5.09
C VAL A 93 -7.48 20.82 6.06
N VAL A 94 -6.21 21.03 6.43
CA VAL A 94 -5.49 20.13 7.34
C VAL A 94 -5.73 20.58 8.77
N ARG A 95 -6.59 19.89 9.49
CA ARG A 95 -6.75 20.08 10.94
C ARG A 95 -5.64 19.31 11.67
N GLU A 96 -4.96 19.98 12.59
CA GLU A 96 -3.81 19.43 13.36
C GLU A 96 -4.10 18.11 14.09
N GLU A 97 -5.37 17.76 14.27
CA GLU A 97 -5.80 16.61 15.05
C GLU A 97 -6.32 15.43 14.21
N ASN A 98 -6.18 15.44 12.88
CA ASN A 98 -6.66 14.33 12.08
C ASN A 98 -5.64 13.16 12.05
N PRO A 99 -5.87 12.06 12.79
CA PRO A 99 -4.93 10.96 12.86
C PRO A 99 -4.70 10.27 11.52
N ILE A 100 -5.64 10.41 10.57
CA ILE A 100 -5.53 9.85 9.22
C ILE A 100 -4.34 10.44 8.47
N HIS A 101 -4.07 11.75 8.63
CA HIS A 101 -2.92 12.37 7.96
C HIS A 101 -1.59 11.76 8.38
N LYS A 102 -1.44 11.41 9.66
CA LYS A 102 -0.24 10.72 10.16
C LYS A 102 -0.09 9.34 9.52
N CYS A 103 -1.20 8.61 9.40
CA CYS A 103 -1.20 7.30 8.74
C CYS A 103 -0.83 7.41 7.26
N VAL A 104 -1.37 8.38 6.53
CA VAL A 104 -1.02 8.62 5.11
C VAL A 104 0.48 8.92 4.97
N ARG A 105 1.03 9.81 5.81
CA ARG A 105 2.47 10.11 5.80
C ARG A 105 3.33 8.90 6.15
N TYR A 106 2.88 8.08 7.10
CA TYR A 106 3.57 6.85 7.47
C TYR A 106 3.59 5.86 6.31
N THR A 107 2.45 5.64 5.65
CA THR A 107 2.36 4.74 4.51
C THR A 107 3.19 5.27 3.32
N ASP A 108 3.20 6.58 3.07
CA ASP A 108 4.05 7.19 2.03
C ASP A 108 5.54 6.96 2.32
N MET A 109 5.97 7.15 3.56
CA MET A 109 7.34 6.82 3.97
C MET A 109 7.65 5.33 3.81
N ALA A 110 6.72 4.45 4.20
CA ALA A 110 6.88 3.01 4.06
C ALA A 110 7.03 2.60 2.59
N LEU A 111 6.22 3.19 1.69
CA LEU A 111 6.34 3.01 0.25
C LEU A 111 7.68 3.52 -0.30
N CYS A 112 8.13 4.69 0.15
CA CYS A 112 9.43 5.22 -0.25
C CYS A 112 10.56 4.23 0.09
N ARG A 113 10.59 3.74 1.32
CA ARG A 113 11.58 2.74 1.76
C ARG A 113 11.46 1.40 1.03
N PHE A 114 10.23 0.97 0.75
CA PHE A 114 9.99 -0.21 -0.08
C PHE A 114 10.65 -0.05 -1.45
N PHE A 115 10.42 1.07 -2.13
CA PHE A 115 11.01 1.31 -3.45
C PHE A 115 12.54 1.46 -3.38
N ASP A 116 13.10 1.99 -2.29
CA ASP A 116 14.54 2.04 -2.11
C ASP A 116 15.16 0.64 -2.01
N THR A 117 14.47 -0.28 -1.33
CA THR A 117 14.86 -1.69 -1.26
C THR A 117 14.61 -2.41 -2.59
N ALA A 118 13.44 -2.19 -3.21
CA ALA A 118 13.04 -2.82 -4.45
C ALA A 118 14.00 -2.50 -5.62
N ARG A 119 14.47 -1.25 -5.70
CA ARG A 119 15.46 -0.83 -6.73
C ARG A 119 16.75 -1.64 -6.71
N GLN A 120 17.06 -2.30 -5.61
CA GLN A 120 18.26 -3.12 -5.47
C GLN A 120 18.01 -4.59 -5.84
N GLN A 121 16.77 -4.95 -6.17
CA GLN A 121 16.38 -6.32 -6.46
C GLN A 121 16.43 -6.62 -7.95
N PRO A 122 16.78 -7.86 -8.34
CA PRO A 122 16.91 -8.23 -9.75
C PRO A 122 15.58 -8.17 -10.53
N TRP A 123 14.45 -8.33 -9.85
CA TRP A 123 13.12 -8.30 -10.46
C TRP A 123 12.58 -6.89 -10.70
N TYR A 124 13.19 -5.84 -10.15
CA TYR A 124 12.64 -4.48 -10.12
C TYR A 124 12.36 -3.92 -11.53
N GLU A 125 13.37 -3.95 -12.41
CA GLU A 125 13.26 -3.42 -13.79
C GLU A 125 12.29 -4.23 -14.67
N ASN A 126 11.94 -5.44 -14.25
CA ASN A 126 11.02 -6.32 -14.97
C ASN A 126 9.63 -6.42 -14.30
N THR A 127 9.31 -5.46 -13.43
CA THR A 127 8.06 -5.46 -12.65
C THR A 127 7.23 -4.23 -12.98
N ILE A 128 5.93 -4.44 -13.20
CA ILE A 128 4.93 -3.36 -13.22
C ILE A 128 4.30 -3.29 -11.83
N PHE A 129 4.40 -2.12 -11.21
CA PHE A 129 3.76 -1.86 -9.93
C PHE A 129 2.42 -1.19 -10.15
N ILE A 130 1.39 -1.70 -9.49
CA ILE A 130 0.05 -1.14 -9.53
C ILE A 130 -0.32 -0.77 -8.09
N ILE A 131 -0.63 0.51 -7.88
CA ILE A 131 -0.96 1.05 -6.57
C ILE A 131 -2.37 1.64 -6.64
N THR A 132 -3.23 1.16 -5.78
CA THR A 132 -4.60 1.66 -5.64
C THR A 132 -5.08 1.47 -4.20
N ALA A 133 -6.23 2.04 -3.85
CA ALA A 133 -6.90 1.77 -2.59
C ALA A 133 -8.20 0.99 -2.86
N ASP A 134 -8.74 0.34 -1.83
CA ASP A 134 -10.04 -0.33 -1.88
C ASP A 134 -11.19 0.69 -1.86
N HIS A 135 -11.09 1.72 -1.03
CA HIS A 135 -12.02 2.83 -0.91
C HIS A 135 -11.36 4.05 -0.27
N THR A 136 -12.04 5.20 -0.27
CA THR A 136 -11.63 6.39 0.47
C THR A 136 -11.86 6.20 1.97
N ASN A 137 -11.21 7.04 2.77
CA ASN A 137 -11.43 7.06 4.20
C ASN A 137 -12.36 8.22 4.60
N LYS A 138 -12.59 8.42 5.90
CA LYS A 138 -13.33 9.57 6.42
C LYS A 138 -12.70 10.88 5.94
N HIS A 139 -13.51 11.79 5.40
CA HIS A 139 -13.07 13.02 4.75
C HIS A 139 -14.05 14.16 5.04
N ASP A 140 -13.61 15.40 4.76
CA ASP A 140 -14.37 16.62 4.96
C ASP A 140 -14.99 17.16 3.62
N HIS A 141 -14.83 16.43 2.50
CA HIS A 141 -15.35 16.83 1.18
C HIS A 141 -16.63 16.09 0.84
N GLU A 142 -17.69 16.84 0.50
CA GLU A 142 -19.01 16.28 0.18
C GLU A 142 -18.99 15.27 -0.98
N GLU A 143 -18.13 15.50 -1.98
CA GLU A 143 -18.00 14.62 -3.14
C GLU A 143 -17.61 13.19 -2.78
N TYR A 144 -16.76 13.01 -1.75
CA TYR A 144 -16.36 11.70 -1.27
C TYR A 144 -17.34 11.09 -0.26
N GLY A 145 -18.32 11.85 0.23
CA GLY A 145 -19.39 11.42 1.14
C GLY A 145 -20.54 10.69 0.45
N THR A 146 -20.50 10.57 -0.87
CA THR A 146 -21.49 9.82 -1.65
C THR A 146 -21.07 8.36 -1.81
N ASP A 147 -22.02 7.47 -2.11
CA ASP A 147 -21.73 6.05 -2.39
C ASP A 147 -20.73 5.88 -3.53
N LEU A 148 -20.78 6.74 -4.54
CA LEU A 148 -19.83 6.73 -5.64
C LEU A 148 -18.48 7.33 -5.22
N GLY A 149 -18.51 8.43 -4.48
CA GLY A 149 -17.31 9.13 -4.01
C GLY A 149 -16.48 8.28 -3.06
N LEU A 150 -17.10 7.41 -2.27
CA LEU A 150 -16.41 6.46 -1.40
C LEU A 150 -15.41 5.57 -2.15
N PHE A 151 -15.69 5.25 -3.40
CA PHE A 151 -14.83 4.44 -4.25
C PHE A 151 -14.02 5.26 -5.27
N SER A 152 -13.99 6.59 -5.12
CA SER A 152 -13.19 7.47 -5.97
C SER A 152 -11.73 7.48 -5.51
N VAL A 153 -10.98 6.48 -5.94
CA VAL A 153 -9.57 6.27 -5.58
C VAL A 153 -8.67 6.29 -6.82
N PRO A 154 -7.42 6.71 -6.71
CA PRO A 154 -6.49 6.67 -7.83
C PRO A 154 -6.06 5.24 -8.16
N ILE A 155 -5.78 4.98 -9.45
CA ILE A 155 -5.10 3.78 -9.91
C ILE A 155 -3.81 4.23 -10.58
N LEU A 156 -2.68 3.82 -10.05
CA LEU A 156 -1.35 4.18 -10.52
C LEU A 156 -0.67 2.95 -11.12
N PHE A 157 -0.15 3.10 -12.33
CA PHE A 157 0.71 2.11 -12.96
C PHE A 157 2.12 2.68 -13.03
N TYR A 158 3.09 1.97 -12.50
CA TYR A 158 4.48 2.37 -12.50
C TYR A 158 5.36 1.27 -13.11
N ASP A 159 6.04 1.59 -14.18
CA ASP A 159 7.01 0.75 -14.87
C ASP A 159 8.41 1.38 -14.72
N PRO A 160 9.30 0.80 -13.90
CA PRO A 160 10.67 1.30 -13.74
C PRO A 160 11.47 1.30 -15.03
N SER A 161 11.22 0.35 -15.93
CA SER A 161 11.92 0.27 -17.22
C SER A 161 11.59 1.42 -18.17
N GLY A 162 10.54 2.20 -17.89
CA GLY A 162 10.12 3.35 -18.69
C GLY A 162 9.46 3.01 -20.02
N ARG A 163 9.09 1.74 -20.25
CA ARG A 163 8.37 1.32 -21.47
C ARG A 163 6.93 1.83 -21.47
N MET A 164 6.33 1.99 -20.29
CA MET A 164 4.96 2.50 -20.16
C MET A 164 4.89 4.00 -20.40
N PRO A 165 3.93 4.50 -21.20
CA PRO A 165 3.74 5.93 -21.43
C PRO A 165 3.43 6.68 -20.14
N ARG A 166 4.14 7.78 -19.90
CA ARG A 166 3.88 8.67 -18.75
C ARG A 166 2.69 9.57 -19.01
N GLY A 167 1.95 9.89 -17.98
CA GLY A 167 0.88 10.90 -18.01
C GLY A 167 -0.35 10.49 -17.23
N GLN A 168 -1.20 11.47 -16.98
CA GLN A 168 -2.48 11.29 -16.32
C GLN A 168 -3.58 11.06 -17.36
N ARG A 169 -4.38 10.05 -17.16
CA ARG A 169 -5.62 9.81 -17.90
C ARG A 169 -6.78 10.43 -17.14
N LYS A 170 -7.59 11.24 -17.80
CA LYS A 170 -8.76 11.92 -17.23
C LYS A 170 -10.05 11.10 -17.34
N GLY A 171 -10.00 9.91 -17.89
CA GLY A 171 -11.15 8.99 -17.97
C GLY A 171 -11.44 8.33 -16.63
N ILE A 172 -12.70 7.91 -16.45
CA ILE A 172 -13.09 7.05 -15.34
C ILE A 172 -12.59 5.65 -15.65
N ALA A 173 -11.90 5.04 -14.69
CA ALA A 173 -11.51 3.63 -14.68
C ALA A 173 -12.08 2.98 -13.42
N GLN A 174 -12.34 1.70 -13.50
CA GLN A 174 -12.77 0.90 -12.35
C GLN A 174 -11.63 -0.03 -11.90
N GLN A 175 -11.62 -0.45 -10.65
CA GLN A 175 -10.65 -1.42 -10.16
C GLN A 175 -10.73 -2.75 -10.94
N THR A 176 -11.90 -3.10 -11.45
CA THR A 176 -12.10 -4.27 -12.34
C THR A 176 -11.37 -4.14 -13.69
N ASP A 177 -10.97 -2.93 -14.09
CA ASP A 177 -10.21 -2.70 -15.33
C ASP A 177 -8.72 -3.00 -15.16
N ILE A 178 -8.24 -3.17 -13.92
CA ILE A 178 -6.81 -3.44 -13.64
C ILE A 178 -6.35 -4.72 -14.32
N MET A 179 -7.06 -5.82 -14.09
CA MET A 179 -6.65 -7.13 -14.64
C MET A 179 -6.64 -7.15 -16.17
N PRO A 180 -7.70 -6.73 -16.89
CA PRO A 180 -7.65 -6.70 -18.36
C PRO A 180 -6.60 -5.72 -18.89
N THR A 181 -6.30 -4.62 -18.18
CA THR A 181 -5.23 -3.71 -18.56
C THR A 181 -3.86 -4.39 -18.51
N VAL A 182 -3.57 -5.11 -17.43
CA VAL A 182 -2.32 -5.88 -17.28
C VAL A 182 -2.19 -6.97 -18.32
N LEU A 183 -3.28 -7.69 -18.61
CA LEU A 183 -3.26 -8.78 -19.60
C LEU A 183 -3.10 -8.30 -21.06
N ASN A 184 -3.37 -7.01 -21.31
CA ASN A 184 -3.20 -6.42 -22.65
C ASN A 184 -1.88 -5.65 -22.80
N TYR A 185 -1.10 -5.52 -21.75
CA TYR A 185 0.21 -4.87 -21.77
C TYR A 185 1.30 -5.85 -22.15
#